data_97752b12cccdb59879ba98b37670478d
#
_entry.id   97752b12cccdb59879ba98b37670478d
#
_cell.length_a   1.000
_cell.length_b   1.000
_cell.length_c   1.000
_cell.angle_alpha   90.00
_cell.angle_beta   90.00
_cell.angle_gamma   90.00
#
_symmetry.space_group_name_H-M   'P 1'
#
loop_
_entity.id
_entity.type
_entity.pdbx_description
1 polymer ?
#
loop_
_entity_poly.entity_id
_entity_poly.type
_entity_poly.pdbx_seq_one_letter_code
_entity_poly.pdbx_strand_id
1 'polypeptide(L)'
;FGLAGDEKIGYPKDFRWSFDMAREAGLRLTCHAGELGGPASVRDAIRDLEVERIGHGVRAIEDMAVVDEIAEKGIVLECCPGSNIALGIYPNWRAHPIARLHDRGVKVTISTDDPPYFHTTMAREYDRLHDAFDWDVGMFRDIARTSITAAFCDAGTRDRILKGLENPDA
;
A
#
# COMPACT_ATOMS: atom_id res chain seq x y z
N PHE A 1 9.46 3.46 -10.94
CA PHE A 1 9.00 2.48 -11.94
C PHE A 1 8.01 1.53 -11.28
N GLY A 2 6.92 1.15 -11.99
CA GLY A 2 5.87 0.33 -11.41
C GLY A 2 5.27 -0.66 -12.39
N LEU A 3 4.68 -1.73 -11.86
CA LEU A 3 3.88 -2.71 -12.58
C LEU A 3 2.45 -2.63 -12.06
N ALA A 4 1.48 -2.53 -12.96
CA ALA A 4 0.05 -2.60 -12.68
C ALA A 4 -0.64 -3.40 -13.80
N GLY A 5 -1.85 -3.86 -13.55
CA GLY A 5 -2.65 -4.63 -14.49
C GLY A 5 -3.36 -5.80 -13.81
N ASP A 6 -3.93 -6.70 -14.62
CA ASP A 6 -4.64 -7.88 -14.11
C ASP A 6 -3.65 -8.90 -13.54
N GLU A 7 -3.61 -9.04 -12.21
CA GLU A 7 -2.76 -10.01 -11.51
C GLU A 7 -3.04 -11.48 -11.88
N LYS A 8 -4.13 -11.75 -12.60
CA LYS A 8 -4.46 -13.10 -13.09
C LYS A 8 -3.78 -13.41 -14.42
N ILE A 9 -3.17 -12.40 -15.05
CA ILE A 9 -2.52 -12.52 -16.36
C ILE A 9 -1.03 -12.18 -16.19
N GLY A 10 -0.17 -13.21 -16.31
CA GLY A 10 1.27 -13.07 -16.12
C GLY A 10 1.70 -13.19 -14.65
N TYR A 11 3.00 -13.15 -14.45
CA TYR A 11 3.61 -13.28 -13.13
C TYR A 11 4.65 -12.18 -12.92
N PRO A 12 4.88 -11.69 -11.68
CA PRO A 12 5.92 -10.71 -11.40
C PRO A 12 7.28 -11.06 -11.99
N LYS A 13 7.69 -12.33 -11.90
CA LYS A 13 8.97 -12.84 -12.46
C LYS A 13 9.15 -12.56 -13.95
N ASP A 14 8.07 -12.46 -14.73
CA ASP A 14 8.14 -12.21 -16.18
C ASP A 14 8.66 -10.79 -16.48
N PHE A 15 8.58 -9.90 -15.50
CA PHE A 15 9.02 -8.50 -15.58
C PHE A 15 10.37 -8.25 -14.89
N ARG A 16 11.01 -9.29 -14.36
CA ARG A 16 12.27 -9.18 -13.60
C ARG A 16 13.32 -8.36 -14.33
N TRP A 17 13.56 -8.65 -15.59
CA TRP A 17 14.53 -7.91 -16.39
C TRP A 17 14.23 -6.40 -16.44
N SER A 18 12.96 -6.03 -16.63
CA SER A 18 12.56 -4.61 -16.67
C SER A 18 12.77 -3.91 -15.31
N PHE A 19 12.52 -4.63 -14.21
CA PHE A 19 12.75 -4.12 -12.86
C PHE A 19 14.24 -4.00 -12.54
N ASP A 20 15.06 -4.96 -12.98
CA ASP A 20 16.52 -4.90 -12.83
C ASP A 20 17.08 -3.68 -13.57
N MET A 21 16.67 -3.45 -14.82
CA MET A 21 17.07 -2.28 -15.60
C MET A 21 16.62 -0.96 -14.95
N ALA A 22 15.40 -0.91 -14.39
CA ALA A 22 14.90 0.26 -13.68
C ALA A 22 15.72 0.55 -12.40
N ARG A 23 16.09 -0.50 -11.67
CA ARG A 23 16.94 -0.42 -10.48
C ARG A 23 18.35 0.08 -10.82
N GLU A 24 18.96 -0.45 -11.88
CA GLU A 24 20.26 -0.01 -12.39
C GLU A 24 20.23 1.46 -12.83
N ALA A 25 19.09 1.93 -13.34
CA ALA A 25 18.87 3.34 -13.67
C ALA A 25 18.60 4.25 -12.44
N GLY A 26 18.64 3.69 -11.22
CA GLY A 26 18.40 4.43 -9.97
C GLY A 26 16.94 4.73 -9.68
N LEU A 27 15.99 4.06 -10.36
CA LEU A 27 14.57 4.23 -10.10
C LEU A 27 14.13 3.38 -8.92
N ARG A 28 13.22 3.92 -8.12
CA ARG A 28 12.54 3.19 -7.05
C ARG A 28 11.38 2.38 -7.62
N LEU A 29 11.02 1.28 -6.94
CA LEU A 29 10.20 0.22 -7.50
C LEU A 29 8.91 -0.01 -6.71
N THR A 30 7.78 -0.15 -7.41
CA THR A 30 6.48 -0.56 -6.85
C THR A 30 5.80 -1.57 -7.79
N CYS A 31 4.90 -2.39 -7.26
CA CYS A 31 4.17 -3.37 -8.05
C CYS A 31 2.80 -3.63 -7.41
N HIS A 32 1.74 -3.71 -8.23
CA HIS A 32 0.47 -4.24 -7.76
C HIS A 32 0.62 -5.75 -7.51
N ALA A 33 0.28 -6.17 -6.30
CA ALA A 33 0.27 -7.58 -5.92
C ALA A 33 -0.64 -7.80 -4.72
N GLY A 34 -1.34 -8.94 -4.65
CA GLY A 34 -2.19 -9.28 -3.51
C GLY A 34 -3.48 -8.47 -3.42
N GLU A 35 -3.96 -7.97 -4.54
CA GLU A 35 -5.34 -7.51 -4.69
C GLU A 35 -6.23 -8.66 -5.16
N LEU A 36 -5.93 -9.21 -6.32
CA LEU A 36 -6.64 -10.34 -6.92
C LEU A 36 -5.85 -11.65 -6.83
N GLY A 37 -4.54 -11.57 -6.83
CA GLY A 37 -3.60 -12.70 -6.94
C GLY A 37 -3.27 -13.44 -5.63
N GLY A 38 -3.72 -12.99 -4.47
CA GLY A 38 -3.45 -13.63 -3.17
C GLY A 38 -2.00 -13.51 -2.68
N PRO A 39 -1.62 -14.21 -1.57
CA PRO A 39 -0.30 -14.07 -0.94
C PRO A 39 0.87 -14.46 -1.82
N ALA A 40 0.66 -15.39 -2.76
CA ALA A 40 1.71 -15.84 -3.67
C ALA A 40 2.20 -14.69 -4.57
N SER A 41 1.28 -13.87 -5.11
CA SER A 41 1.68 -12.73 -5.94
C SER A 41 2.47 -11.69 -5.15
N VAL A 42 2.11 -11.47 -3.89
CA VAL A 42 2.87 -10.61 -2.97
C VAL A 42 4.29 -11.13 -2.76
N ARG A 43 4.41 -12.43 -2.50
CA ARG A 43 5.72 -13.07 -2.32
C ARG A 43 6.60 -12.97 -3.57
N ASP A 44 6.00 -13.16 -4.74
CA ASP A 44 6.71 -13.06 -6.02
C ASP A 44 7.16 -11.61 -6.28
N ALA A 45 6.32 -10.61 -6.00
CA ALA A 45 6.71 -9.19 -6.09
C ALA A 45 7.90 -8.85 -5.17
N ILE A 46 7.91 -9.40 -3.95
CA ILE A 46 9.02 -9.21 -3.00
C ILE A 46 10.32 -9.86 -3.50
N ARG A 47 10.24 -11.09 -4.01
CA ARG A 47 11.42 -11.93 -4.31
C ARG A 47 11.96 -11.75 -5.71
N ASP A 48 11.07 -11.58 -6.69
CA ASP A 48 11.45 -11.49 -8.09
C ASP A 48 11.65 -10.06 -8.58
N LEU A 49 10.92 -9.09 -8.00
CA LEU A 49 11.01 -7.68 -8.39
C LEU A 49 11.72 -6.81 -7.35
N GLU A 50 11.89 -7.31 -6.13
CA GLU A 50 12.55 -6.59 -5.02
C GLU A 50 12.00 -5.18 -4.82
N VAL A 51 10.67 -5.07 -4.78
CA VAL A 51 9.98 -3.78 -4.69
C VAL A 51 10.05 -3.19 -3.29
N GLU A 52 9.99 -1.87 -3.20
CA GLU A 52 9.97 -1.12 -1.95
C GLU A 52 8.54 -0.88 -1.45
N ARG A 53 7.56 -0.85 -2.38
CA ARG A 53 6.14 -0.69 -2.09
C ARG A 53 5.33 -1.68 -2.93
N ILE A 54 4.18 -2.06 -2.38
CA ILE A 54 3.25 -2.96 -3.04
C ILE A 54 1.89 -2.28 -3.10
N GLY A 55 1.37 -2.09 -4.33
CA GLY A 55 0.00 -1.66 -4.54
C GLY A 55 -0.96 -2.70 -3.98
N HIS A 56 -1.90 -2.29 -3.17
CA HIS A 56 -2.83 -3.08 -2.36
C HIS A 56 -2.13 -3.97 -1.32
N GLY A 57 -1.64 -5.13 -1.70
CA GLY A 57 -1.00 -6.10 -0.81
C GLY A 57 -1.92 -6.75 0.22
N VAL A 58 -3.21 -6.44 0.20
CA VAL A 58 -4.17 -6.72 1.28
C VAL A 58 -4.43 -8.21 1.50
N ARG A 59 -4.32 -9.02 0.44
CA ARG A 59 -4.48 -10.47 0.54
C ARG A 59 -3.25 -11.20 1.10
N ALA A 60 -2.17 -10.50 1.38
CA ALA A 60 -1.07 -11.03 2.19
C ALA A 60 -1.56 -11.58 3.54
N ILE A 61 -2.65 -11.01 4.09
CA ILE A 61 -3.28 -11.44 5.35
C ILE A 61 -3.73 -12.91 5.35
N GLU A 62 -3.85 -13.54 4.20
CA GLU A 62 -4.22 -14.95 4.04
C GLU A 62 -3.05 -15.92 4.34
N ASP A 63 -1.80 -15.39 4.39
CA ASP A 63 -0.59 -16.13 4.76
C ASP A 63 0.29 -15.29 5.69
N MET A 64 0.28 -15.62 6.97
CA MET A 64 1.00 -14.86 8.00
C MET A 64 2.52 -14.82 7.78
N ALA A 65 3.10 -15.84 7.14
CA ALA A 65 4.53 -15.82 6.81
C ALA A 65 4.87 -14.72 5.78
N VAL A 66 3.93 -14.42 4.87
CA VAL A 66 4.07 -13.28 3.93
C VAL A 66 3.93 -11.96 4.66
N VAL A 67 2.98 -11.86 5.60
CA VAL A 67 2.81 -10.65 6.43
C VAL A 67 4.08 -10.37 7.23
N ASP A 68 4.64 -11.39 7.87
CA ASP A 68 5.87 -11.25 8.63
C ASP A 68 7.06 -10.87 7.72
N GLU A 69 7.18 -11.44 6.52
CA GLU A 69 8.21 -11.06 5.52
C GLU A 69 8.09 -9.58 5.09
N ILE A 70 6.85 -9.08 4.86
CA ILE A 70 6.58 -7.67 4.54
C ILE A 70 7.05 -6.77 5.68
N ALA A 71 6.67 -7.09 6.91
CA ALA A 71 7.01 -6.30 8.09
C ALA A 71 8.53 -6.26 8.34
N GLU A 72 9.19 -7.42 8.30
CA GLU A 72 10.65 -7.55 8.49
C GLU A 72 11.45 -6.78 7.44
N LYS A 73 11.02 -6.82 6.17
CA LYS A 73 11.66 -6.08 5.09
C LYS A 73 11.29 -4.59 5.07
N GLY A 74 10.30 -4.19 5.85
CA GLY A 74 9.82 -2.82 5.91
C GLY A 74 9.14 -2.33 4.63
N ILE A 75 8.60 -3.25 3.83
CA ILE A 75 7.86 -2.95 2.60
C ILE A 75 6.56 -2.26 2.98
N VAL A 76 6.18 -1.25 2.19
CA VAL A 76 4.97 -0.47 2.43
C VAL A 76 3.83 -0.95 1.54
N LEU A 77 2.67 -1.22 2.12
CA LEU A 77 1.46 -1.55 1.38
C LEU A 77 0.65 -0.28 1.08
N GLU A 78 0.34 -0.06 -0.19
CA GLU A 78 -0.45 1.07 -0.69
C GLU A 78 -1.93 0.65 -0.72
N CYS A 79 -2.57 0.63 0.46
CA CYS A 79 -3.93 0.11 0.63
C CYS A 79 -4.98 1.07 0.03
N CYS A 80 -5.95 0.49 -0.68
CA CYS A 80 -7.08 1.19 -1.29
C CYS A 80 -8.41 0.58 -0.79
N PRO A 81 -8.82 0.84 0.47
CA PRO A 81 -9.93 0.11 1.09
C PRO A 81 -11.25 0.26 0.34
N GLY A 82 -11.59 1.47 -0.10
CA GLY A 82 -12.81 1.74 -0.84
C GLY A 82 -12.89 0.95 -2.16
N SER A 83 -11.77 0.90 -2.91
CA SER A 83 -11.63 0.09 -4.11
C SER A 83 -11.84 -1.39 -3.82
N ASN A 84 -11.14 -1.94 -2.81
CA ASN A 84 -11.21 -3.34 -2.46
C ASN A 84 -12.64 -3.79 -2.05
N ILE A 85 -13.42 -2.89 -1.45
CA ILE A 85 -14.82 -3.15 -1.12
C ILE A 85 -15.70 -3.04 -2.37
N ALA A 86 -15.51 -2.03 -3.20
CA ALA A 86 -16.27 -1.85 -4.44
C ALA A 86 -16.07 -3.03 -5.40
N LEU A 87 -14.88 -3.59 -5.46
CA LEU A 87 -14.55 -4.80 -6.24
C LEU A 87 -15.01 -6.11 -5.58
N GLY A 88 -15.58 -6.05 -4.38
CA GLY A 88 -16.06 -7.24 -3.67
C GLY A 88 -14.96 -8.15 -3.11
N ILE A 89 -13.73 -7.67 -3.00
CA ILE A 89 -12.62 -8.42 -2.39
C ILE A 89 -12.89 -8.61 -0.89
N TYR A 90 -13.42 -7.57 -0.25
CA TYR A 90 -13.92 -7.63 1.13
C TYR A 90 -15.37 -7.16 1.19
N PRO A 91 -16.21 -7.78 2.04
CA PRO A 91 -17.66 -7.51 2.07
C PRO A 91 -18.01 -6.14 2.67
N ASN A 92 -17.14 -5.56 3.47
CA ASN A 92 -17.35 -4.26 4.13
C ASN A 92 -16.05 -3.74 4.76
N TRP A 93 -16.06 -2.49 5.24
CA TRP A 93 -14.92 -1.81 5.84
C TRP A 93 -14.36 -2.52 7.08
N ARG A 94 -15.21 -3.06 7.95
CA ARG A 94 -14.79 -3.78 9.17
C ARG A 94 -14.09 -5.10 8.86
N ALA A 95 -14.38 -5.72 7.72
CA ALA A 95 -13.75 -6.94 7.26
C ALA A 95 -12.42 -6.68 6.52
N HIS A 96 -12.14 -5.43 6.14
CA HIS A 96 -10.90 -5.08 5.45
C HIS A 96 -9.68 -5.30 6.35
N PRO A 97 -8.60 -5.93 5.86
CA PRO A 97 -7.49 -6.37 6.72
C PRO A 97 -6.52 -5.26 7.13
N ILE A 98 -6.69 -4.01 6.67
CA ILE A 98 -5.73 -2.93 6.89
C ILE A 98 -5.35 -2.76 8.37
N ALA A 99 -6.31 -2.82 9.29
CA ALA A 99 -6.04 -2.71 10.73
C ALA A 99 -5.20 -3.88 11.22
N ARG A 100 -5.55 -5.11 10.84
CA ARG A 100 -4.81 -6.32 11.23
C ARG A 100 -3.39 -6.34 10.66
N LEU A 101 -3.18 -5.85 9.43
CA LEU A 101 -1.87 -5.71 8.83
C LEU A 101 -1.04 -4.67 9.61
N HIS A 102 -1.63 -3.52 9.90
CA HIS A 102 -0.99 -2.47 10.72
C HIS A 102 -0.60 -3.00 12.11
N ASP A 103 -1.51 -3.69 12.82
CA ASP A 103 -1.27 -4.27 14.15
C ASP A 103 -0.14 -5.29 14.15
N ARG A 104 0.14 -5.92 12.99
CA ARG A 104 1.27 -6.83 12.79
C ARG A 104 2.58 -6.12 12.41
N GLY A 105 2.60 -4.80 12.44
CA GLY A 105 3.79 -4.00 12.16
C GLY A 105 4.04 -3.74 10.66
N VAL A 106 3.08 -4.11 9.79
CA VAL A 106 3.16 -3.76 8.39
C VAL A 106 2.94 -2.26 8.20
N LYS A 107 3.80 -1.60 7.47
CA LYS A 107 3.63 -0.20 7.09
C LYS A 107 2.55 -0.09 6.03
N VAL A 108 1.47 0.60 6.34
CA VAL A 108 0.34 0.81 5.41
C VAL A 108 0.20 2.29 5.07
N THR A 109 -0.27 2.57 3.87
CA THR A 109 -0.77 3.87 3.45
C THR A 109 -2.25 3.76 3.06
N ILE A 110 -2.92 4.90 2.91
CA ILE A 110 -4.32 4.97 2.47
C ILE A 110 -4.35 5.71 1.14
N SER A 111 -5.03 5.13 0.16
CA SER A 111 -5.21 5.68 -1.18
C SER A 111 -6.62 5.42 -1.67
N THR A 112 -7.04 6.20 -2.66
CA THR A 112 -8.38 6.12 -3.25
C THR A 112 -8.48 5.13 -4.40
N ASP A 113 -7.33 4.72 -4.96
CA ASP A 113 -7.28 4.07 -6.26
C ASP A 113 -7.89 5.00 -7.34
N ASP A 114 -8.89 4.56 -8.08
CA ASP A 114 -9.56 5.31 -9.15
C ASP A 114 -10.87 5.98 -8.65
N PRO A 115 -10.83 7.20 -8.09
CA PRO A 115 -11.99 7.84 -7.47
C PRO A 115 -13.25 7.90 -8.34
N PRO A 116 -13.17 8.15 -9.67
CA PRO A 116 -14.36 8.17 -10.51
C PRO A 116 -15.06 6.81 -10.63
N TYR A 117 -14.30 5.72 -10.58
CA TYR A 117 -14.85 4.36 -10.67
C TYR A 117 -15.37 3.85 -9.34
N PHE A 118 -14.70 4.18 -8.24
CA PHE A 118 -15.04 3.69 -6.89
C PHE A 118 -15.87 4.68 -6.08
N HIS A 119 -16.25 5.83 -6.67
CA HIS A 119 -17.08 6.86 -6.04
C HIS A 119 -16.59 7.26 -4.65
N THR A 120 -15.28 7.43 -4.50
CA THR A 120 -14.62 7.76 -3.23
C THR A 120 -13.79 9.05 -3.31
N THR A 121 -13.31 9.52 -2.18
CA THR A 121 -12.34 10.60 -2.02
C THR A 121 -11.44 10.29 -0.85
N MET A 122 -10.27 10.94 -0.74
CA MET A 122 -9.40 10.74 0.42
C MET A 122 -10.11 10.99 1.75
N ALA A 123 -10.90 12.07 1.86
CA ALA A 123 -11.68 12.35 3.06
C ALA A 123 -12.63 11.19 3.39
N ARG A 124 -13.29 10.65 2.38
CA ARG A 124 -14.22 9.52 2.57
C ARG A 124 -13.51 8.23 2.99
N GLU A 125 -12.31 7.97 2.49
CA GLU A 125 -11.49 6.84 2.95
C GLU A 125 -11.19 6.98 4.45
N TYR A 126 -10.74 8.15 4.90
CA TYR A 126 -10.46 8.41 6.31
C TYR A 126 -11.72 8.31 7.18
N ASP A 127 -12.85 8.92 6.79
CA ASP A 127 -14.11 8.86 7.53
C ASP A 127 -14.58 7.42 7.71
N ARG A 128 -14.51 6.61 6.64
CA ARG A 128 -14.94 5.21 6.68
C ARG A 128 -14.02 4.32 7.53
N LEU A 129 -12.72 4.58 7.53
CA LEU A 129 -11.78 3.87 8.37
C LEU A 129 -11.94 4.26 9.85
N HIS A 130 -12.22 5.54 10.15
CA HIS A 130 -12.62 5.97 11.47
C HIS A 130 -13.87 5.22 11.96
N ASP A 131 -14.94 5.21 11.18
CA ASP A 131 -16.20 4.51 11.49
C ASP A 131 -16.02 2.99 11.70
N ALA A 132 -15.09 2.38 10.96
CA ALA A 132 -14.89 0.94 10.98
C ALA A 132 -14.00 0.47 12.14
N PHE A 133 -12.93 1.22 12.44
CA PHE A 133 -11.86 0.79 13.34
C PHE A 133 -11.64 1.71 14.54
N ASP A 134 -12.44 2.78 14.68
CA ASP A 134 -12.29 3.81 15.72
C ASP A 134 -10.90 4.48 15.70
N TRP A 135 -10.32 4.59 14.50
CA TRP A 135 -9.03 5.24 14.30
C TRP A 135 -9.14 6.75 14.49
N ASP A 136 -8.30 7.28 15.34
CA ASP A 136 -8.26 8.69 15.66
C ASP A 136 -7.31 9.50 14.74
N VAL A 137 -7.26 10.81 14.97
CA VAL A 137 -6.38 11.73 14.24
C VAL A 137 -4.90 11.35 14.41
N GLY A 138 -4.52 10.80 15.57
CA GLY A 138 -3.17 10.33 15.84
C GLY A 138 -2.77 9.21 14.89
N MET A 139 -3.62 8.18 14.77
CA MET A 139 -3.43 7.06 13.85
C MET A 139 -3.30 7.55 12.40
N PHE A 140 -4.21 8.42 11.95
CA PHE A 140 -4.14 8.95 10.59
C PHE A 140 -2.90 9.80 10.33
N ARG A 141 -2.41 10.53 11.33
CA ARG A 141 -1.15 11.27 11.24
C ARG A 141 0.05 10.33 11.07
N ASP A 142 0.07 9.21 11.77
CA ASP A 142 1.15 8.21 11.65
C ASP A 142 1.12 7.49 10.29
N ILE A 143 -0.07 7.19 9.77
CA ILE A 143 -0.23 6.66 8.40
C ILE A 143 0.20 7.71 7.36
N ALA A 144 -0.16 8.98 7.54
CA ALA A 144 0.29 10.06 6.64
C ALA A 144 1.82 10.23 6.69
N ARG A 145 2.43 10.12 7.88
CA ARG A 145 3.91 10.11 8.03
C ARG A 145 4.53 8.92 7.29
N THR A 146 3.94 7.74 7.39
CA THR A 146 4.35 6.55 6.64
C THR A 146 4.27 6.81 5.13
N SER A 147 3.17 7.39 4.66
CA SER A 147 2.94 7.69 3.24
C SER A 147 4.02 8.62 2.67
N ILE A 148 4.33 9.72 3.37
CA ILE A 148 5.34 10.67 2.87
C ILE A 148 6.77 10.11 3.01
N THR A 149 7.05 9.30 4.03
CA THR A 149 8.35 8.67 4.20
C THR A 149 8.61 7.64 3.09
N ALA A 150 7.60 6.91 2.67
CA ALA A 150 7.66 5.94 1.58
C ALA A 150 7.59 6.58 0.18
N ALA A 151 7.20 7.84 0.07
CA ALA A 151 7.02 8.51 -1.22
C ALA A 151 8.33 8.57 -2.02
N PHE A 152 8.20 8.42 -3.35
CA PHE A 152 9.33 8.53 -4.29
C PHE A 152 9.58 9.99 -4.71
N CYS A 153 9.50 10.91 -3.77
CA CYS A 153 9.79 12.33 -3.95
C CYS A 153 11.21 12.68 -3.51
N ASP A 154 11.67 13.88 -3.88
CA ASP A 154 12.93 14.43 -3.39
C ASP A 154 12.89 14.73 -1.88
N ALA A 155 14.07 14.84 -1.27
CA ALA A 155 14.21 15.05 0.17
C ALA A 155 13.58 16.38 0.63
N GLY A 156 13.74 17.45 -0.13
CA GLY A 156 13.19 18.77 0.21
C GLY A 156 11.65 18.77 0.26
N THR A 157 11.02 18.09 -0.69
CA THR A 157 9.57 17.90 -0.70
C THR A 157 9.11 17.06 0.49
N ARG A 158 9.81 15.97 0.79
CA ARG A 158 9.52 15.11 1.95
C ARG A 158 9.62 15.90 3.25
N ASP A 159 10.70 16.60 3.49
CA ASP A 159 10.96 17.33 4.71
C ASP A 159 9.93 18.46 4.92
N ARG A 160 9.58 19.16 3.86
CA ARG A 160 8.55 20.21 3.89
C ARG A 160 7.19 19.67 4.31
N ILE A 161 6.78 18.52 3.77
CA ILE A 161 5.48 17.91 4.09
C ILE A 161 5.50 17.33 5.51
N LEU A 162 6.58 16.66 5.93
CA LEU A 162 6.73 16.14 7.30
C LEU A 162 6.63 17.27 8.32
N LYS A 163 7.32 18.39 8.07
CA LYS A 163 7.26 19.57 8.94
C LYS A 163 5.84 20.13 9.06
N GLY A 164 5.10 20.19 7.95
CA GLY A 164 3.68 20.63 7.98
C GLY A 164 2.77 19.64 8.72
N LEU A 165 3.05 18.35 8.65
CA LEU A 165 2.31 17.31 9.36
C LEU A 165 2.52 17.39 10.88
N GLU A 166 3.72 17.80 11.32
CA GLU A 166 4.06 17.97 12.75
C GLU A 166 3.55 19.28 13.34
N ASN A 167 3.41 20.32 12.51
CA ASN A 167 2.97 21.64 12.91
C ASN A 167 1.79 22.11 12.03
N PRO A 168 0.59 21.54 12.20
CA PRO A 168 -0.55 21.83 11.31
C PRO A 168 -1.05 23.29 11.39
N ASP A 169 -0.70 24.01 12.46
CA ASP A 169 -1.09 25.40 12.70
C ASP A 169 0.01 26.41 12.34
N ALA A 170 1.11 26.00 11.70
CA ALA A 170 2.26 26.84 11.38
C ALA A 170 2.17 27.49 9.99
#